data_316127599382390798f57b5aa0c58811
#
_entry.id   316127599382390798f57b5aa0c58811
#
_cell.length_a   1.000
_cell.length_b   1.000
_cell.length_c   1.000
_cell.angle_alpha   90.00
_cell.angle_beta   90.00
_cell.angle_gamma   90.00
#
_symmetry.space_group_name_H-M   'P 1'
#
loop_
_entity.id
_entity.type
_entity.pdbx_description
1 polymer ?
#
loop_
_entity_poly.entity_id
_entity_poly.type
_entity_poly.pdbx_seq_one_letter_code
_entity_poly.pdbx_strand_id
1 'polypeptide(L)'
;MHRDNPRESDRSSALALLAQGKPALLWRKLVADTETPVGAALKLFEPGRGDFVLESVEGGETRGRYSLVGLDPDLVFRASGPACEINRKWQADREAFGALPGDSLAELRRLVESCHIDVPPELPQALACLVGHFG
;
A
#
# COMPACT_ATOMS: atom_id res chain seq x y z
N MET A 1 -31.79 3.96 -13.20
CA MET A 1 -31.24 4.72 -12.08
C MET A 1 -29.72 4.49 -12.08
N HIS A 2 -28.96 5.41 -12.74
CA HIS A 2 -27.51 5.35 -12.75
C HIS A 2 -27.06 5.68 -11.33
N ARG A 3 -26.51 4.71 -10.61
CA ARG A 3 -25.74 5.00 -9.41
C ARG A 3 -24.45 5.66 -9.89
N ASP A 4 -24.34 6.96 -9.69
CA ASP A 4 -23.07 7.66 -9.86
C ASP A 4 -22.05 6.99 -8.92
N ASN A 5 -21.18 6.16 -9.51
CA ASN A 5 -20.08 5.58 -8.78
C ASN A 5 -19.13 6.74 -8.44
N PRO A 6 -18.86 7.04 -7.18
CA PRO A 6 -18.02 8.17 -6.82
C PRO A 6 -16.64 8.03 -7.49
N ARG A 7 -16.12 9.14 -7.99
CA ARG A 7 -14.81 9.18 -8.65
C ARG A 7 -13.66 9.47 -7.70
N GLU A 8 -14.00 9.84 -6.47
CA GLU A 8 -13.02 10.15 -5.42
C GLU A 8 -13.67 10.02 -4.05
N SER A 9 -12.84 9.86 -3.02
CA SER A 9 -13.28 9.87 -1.64
C SER A 9 -13.66 11.29 -1.19
N ASP A 10 -14.60 11.37 -0.27
CA ASP A 10 -14.94 12.63 0.40
C ASP A 10 -13.82 13.01 1.40
N ARG A 11 -13.16 14.13 1.12
CA ARG A 11 -12.11 14.68 1.98
C ARG A 11 -12.61 15.02 3.39
N SER A 12 -13.83 15.51 3.52
CA SER A 12 -14.41 15.90 4.81
C SER A 12 -14.57 14.68 5.71
N SER A 13 -15.09 13.58 5.15
CA SER A 13 -15.23 12.31 5.85
C SER A 13 -13.88 11.74 6.31
N ALA A 14 -12.86 11.82 5.45
CA ALA A 14 -11.52 11.37 5.81
C ALA A 14 -10.92 12.21 6.95
N LEU A 15 -11.06 13.52 6.92
CA LEU A 15 -10.61 14.41 7.99
C LEU A 15 -11.34 14.14 9.31
N ALA A 16 -12.64 13.83 9.26
CA ALA A 16 -13.41 13.47 10.45
C ALA A 16 -12.93 12.14 11.08
N LEU A 17 -12.56 11.15 10.27
CA LEU A 17 -11.97 9.90 10.75
C LEU A 17 -10.60 10.15 11.42
N LEU A 18 -9.73 10.90 10.76
CA LEU A 18 -8.40 11.25 11.30
C LEU A 18 -8.52 12.03 12.62
N ALA A 19 -9.48 12.94 12.75
CA ALA A 19 -9.75 13.66 14.01
C ALA A 19 -10.18 12.74 15.15
N GLN A 20 -10.72 11.55 14.83
CA GLN A 20 -11.06 10.50 15.79
C GLN A 20 -9.91 9.51 16.06
N GLY A 21 -8.72 9.75 15.49
CA GLY A 21 -7.60 8.82 15.55
C GLY A 21 -7.80 7.53 14.74
N LYS A 22 -8.73 7.53 13.79
CA LYS A 22 -9.00 6.39 12.91
C LYS A 22 -8.26 6.54 11.59
N PRO A 23 -7.82 5.44 10.97
CA PRO A 23 -7.24 5.48 9.64
C PRO A 23 -8.27 5.93 8.60
N ALA A 24 -7.81 6.62 7.57
CA ALA A 24 -8.64 7.05 6.46
C ALA A 24 -7.96 6.76 5.13
N LEU A 25 -8.71 6.19 4.19
CA LEU A 25 -8.25 5.96 2.82
C LEU A 25 -8.79 7.07 1.92
N LEU A 26 -7.86 7.86 1.37
CA LEU A 26 -8.16 8.85 0.33
C LEU A 26 -7.87 8.24 -1.04
N TRP A 27 -8.82 8.36 -1.95
CA TRP A 27 -8.68 7.80 -3.28
C TRP A 27 -9.33 8.66 -4.35
N ARG A 28 -8.85 8.50 -5.58
CA ARG A 28 -9.42 9.10 -6.78
C ARG A 28 -9.37 8.11 -7.94
N LYS A 29 -10.43 8.03 -8.70
CA LYS A 29 -10.52 7.22 -9.91
C LYS A 29 -10.23 8.07 -11.14
N LEU A 30 -9.20 7.71 -11.88
CA LEU A 30 -8.79 8.37 -13.11
C LEU A 30 -8.97 7.42 -14.29
N VAL A 31 -9.31 7.99 -15.45
CA VAL A 31 -9.27 7.27 -16.72
C VAL A 31 -7.83 7.29 -17.22
N ALA A 32 -7.26 6.12 -17.47
CA ALA A 32 -5.87 5.95 -17.89
C ALA A 32 -5.73 4.84 -18.97
N ASP A 33 -6.65 4.79 -19.91
CA ASP A 33 -6.76 3.73 -20.93
C ASP A 33 -5.53 3.59 -21.82
N THR A 34 -4.70 4.63 -21.91
CA THR A 34 -3.45 4.63 -22.66
C THR A 34 -2.21 4.29 -21.83
N GLU A 35 -2.38 4.11 -20.54
CA GLU A 35 -1.27 3.78 -19.64
C GLU A 35 -1.21 2.28 -19.36
N THR A 36 0.03 1.78 -19.20
CA THR A 36 0.28 0.44 -18.69
C THR A 36 0.88 0.53 -17.28
N PRO A 37 0.75 -0.51 -16.43
CA PRO A 37 1.37 -0.51 -15.11
C PRO A 37 2.89 -0.28 -15.16
N VAL A 38 3.57 -0.91 -16.12
CA VAL A 38 5.02 -0.71 -16.32
C VAL A 38 5.32 0.70 -16.82
N GLY A 39 4.50 1.23 -17.76
CA GLY A 39 4.64 2.60 -18.25
C GLY A 39 4.47 3.63 -17.13
N ALA A 40 3.50 3.43 -16.25
CA ALA A 40 3.30 4.26 -15.07
C ALA A 40 4.50 4.15 -14.09
N ALA A 41 4.98 2.93 -13.83
CA ALA A 41 6.14 2.71 -12.99
C ALA A 41 7.39 3.44 -13.54
N LEU A 42 7.67 3.33 -14.83
CA LEU A 42 8.80 4.02 -15.45
C LEU A 42 8.74 5.55 -15.34
N LYS A 43 7.54 6.12 -15.29
CA LYS A 43 7.35 7.57 -15.14
C LYS A 43 7.43 8.05 -13.70
N LEU A 44 7.06 7.21 -12.75
CA LEU A 44 6.81 7.61 -11.36
C LEU A 44 7.89 7.13 -10.39
N PHE A 45 8.64 6.08 -10.72
CA PHE A 45 9.63 5.51 -9.83
C PHE A 45 10.86 6.39 -9.67
N GLU A 46 11.33 6.46 -8.43
CA GLU A 46 12.59 7.09 -8.08
C GLU A 46 13.57 6.07 -7.50
N PRO A 47 14.82 6.04 -7.96
CA PRO A 47 15.84 5.12 -7.45
C PRO A 47 16.01 5.23 -5.93
N GLY A 48 16.00 4.10 -5.24
CA GLY A 48 16.23 4.03 -3.80
C GLY A 48 15.08 4.52 -2.92
N ARG A 49 13.95 4.95 -3.49
CA ARG A 49 12.78 5.38 -2.72
C ARG A 49 12.00 4.22 -2.11
N GLY A 50 12.10 3.02 -2.68
CA GLY A 50 11.36 1.85 -2.21
C GLY A 50 10.03 1.64 -2.95
N ASP A 51 9.89 2.24 -4.12
CA ASP A 51 8.74 2.07 -4.99
C ASP A 51 8.68 0.65 -5.54
N PHE A 52 7.45 0.17 -5.78
CA PHE A 52 7.23 -1.19 -6.27
C PHE A 52 6.07 -1.28 -7.25
N VAL A 53 6.09 -2.30 -8.08
CA VAL A 53 4.97 -2.73 -8.91
C VAL A 53 4.73 -4.22 -8.71
N LEU A 54 3.49 -4.58 -8.44
CA LEU A 54 3.02 -5.96 -8.42
C LEU A 54 2.01 -6.14 -9.55
N GLU A 55 2.29 -7.11 -10.42
CA GLU A 55 1.37 -7.51 -11.47
C GLU A 55 0.84 -8.92 -11.19
N SER A 56 -0.48 -9.06 -11.20
CA SER A 56 -1.11 -10.38 -11.14
C SER A 56 -1.12 -10.98 -12.54
N VAL A 57 -0.39 -12.06 -12.72
CA VAL A 57 -0.39 -12.86 -13.95
C VAL A 57 -1.13 -14.16 -13.67
N GLU A 58 -2.44 -14.10 -13.54
CA GLU A 58 -3.25 -15.33 -13.54
C GLU A 58 -3.72 -15.65 -14.94
N GLY A 59 -3.32 -16.82 -15.44
CA GLY A 59 -3.90 -17.43 -16.63
C GLY A 59 -5.27 -17.99 -16.30
N GLY A 60 -6.33 -17.33 -16.75
CA GLY A 60 -7.71 -17.77 -16.59
C GLY A 60 -8.72 -16.65 -16.82
N GLU A 61 -9.88 -17.01 -17.35
CA GLU A 61 -10.95 -16.15 -17.85
C GLU A 61 -11.68 -15.31 -16.79
N THR A 62 -11.08 -14.88 -15.70
CA THR A 62 -11.82 -14.21 -14.62
C THR A 62 -11.33 -12.80 -14.34
N ARG A 63 -12.23 -11.92 -14.64
CA ARG A 63 -12.58 -10.62 -14.03
C ARG A 63 -11.48 -9.95 -13.22
N GLY A 64 -10.92 -8.90 -13.82
CA GLY A 64 -10.28 -7.85 -13.06
C GLY A 64 -8.85 -8.18 -12.64
N ARG A 65 -7.91 -8.17 -13.58
CA ARG A 65 -6.50 -8.09 -13.25
C ARG A 65 -6.24 -6.72 -12.67
N TYR A 66 -5.68 -6.69 -11.48
CA TYR A 66 -5.18 -5.47 -10.88
C TYR A 66 -3.66 -5.51 -10.87
N SER A 67 -3.06 -4.41 -11.26
CA SER A 67 -1.66 -4.14 -10.95
C SER A 67 -1.62 -3.13 -9.82
N LEU A 68 -0.73 -3.34 -8.86
CA LEU A 68 -0.55 -2.45 -7.74
C LEU A 68 0.79 -1.74 -7.87
N VAL A 69 0.75 -0.42 -7.91
CA VAL A 69 1.94 0.43 -7.92
C VAL A 69 1.97 1.19 -6.61
N GLY A 70 3.03 0.97 -5.81
CA GLY A 70 3.25 1.69 -4.57
C GLY A 70 4.41 2.67 -4.71
N LEU A 71 4.23 3.85 -4.17
CA LEU A 71 5.19 4.95 -4.25
C LEU A 71 5.45 5.50 -2.86
N ASP A 72 6.69 5.90 -2.62
CA ASP A 72 7.11 6.67 -1.46
C ASP A 72 6.63 6.08 -0.11
N PRO A 73 7.07 4.86 0.24
CA PRO A 73 6.67 4.22 1.48
C PRO A 73 7.06 5.08 2.70
N ASP A 74 6.23 5.10 3.72
CA ASP A 74 6.47 5.81 4.97
C ASP A 74 7.24 4.96 5.99
N LEU A 75 7.17 3.63 5.85
CA LEU A 75 7.93 2.70 6.67
C LEU A 75 8.49 1.54 5.84
N VAL A 76 9.58 0.97 6.34
CA VAL A 76 10.16 -0.27 5.80
C VAL A 76 10.46 -1.22 6.94
N PHE A 77 9.95 -2.44 6.83
CA PHE A 77 10.26 -3.57 7.70
C PHE A 77 11.17 -4.53 6.96
N ARG A 78 12.19 -5.03 7.62
CA ARG A 78 13.06 -6.09 7.09
C ARG A 78 13.40 -7.12 8.15
N ALA A 79 13.55 -8.36 7.72
CA ALA A 79 13.87 -9.47 8.60
C ALA A 79 14.88 -10.41 7.94
N SER A 80 15.70 -11.04 8.79
CA SER A 80 16.62 -12.10 8.40
C SER A 80 16.61 -13.18 9.49
N GLY A 81 16.03 -14.32 9.17
CA GLY A 81 15.74 -15.33 10.19
C GLY A 81 14.80 -14.78 11.27
N PRO A 82 15.10 -15.02 12.54
CA PRO A 82 14.25 -14.52 13.64
C PRO A 82 14.44 -13.02 13.93
N ALA A 83 15.53 -12.42 13.48
CA ALA A 83 15.82 -11.02 13.73
C ALA A 83 15.07 -10.12 12.75
N CYS A 84 14.54 -9.01 13.27
CA CYS A 84 13.87 -8.03 12.45
C CYS A 84 14.07 -6.60 12.95
N GLU A 85 13.89 -5.67 12.05
CA GLU A 85 14.02 -4.25 12.31
C GLU A 85 13.04 -3.45 11.46
N ILE A 86 12.72 -2.25 11.88
CA ILE A 86 11.79 -1.37 11.21
C ILE A 86 12.35 0.04 11.13
N ASN A 87 12.18 0.68 9.98
CA ASN A 87 12.40 2.09 9.80
C ASN A 87 11.04 2.79 9.62
N ARG A 88 10.62 3.58 10.59
CA ARG A 88 9.37 4.38 10.55
C ARG A 88 9.60 5.83 10.13
N LYS A 89 10.82 6.14 9.68
CA LYS A 89 11.23 7.45 9.18
C LYS A 89 11.82 7.37 7.78
N TRP A 90 11.43 6.34 7.03
CA TRP A 90 12.03 6.00 5.74
C TRP A 90 12.10 7.17 4.77
N GLN A 91 11.10 8.03 4.73
CA GLN A 91 11.09 9.22 3.87
C GLN A 91 12.11 10.27 4.29
N ALA A 92 12.45 10.36 5.57
CA ALA A 92 13.37 11.34 6.12
C ALA A 92 14.80 10.78 6.28
N ASP A 93 14.93 9.52 6.68
CA ASP A 93 16.21 8.89 6.97
C ASP A 93 16.17 7.40 6.62
N ARG A 94 16.88 7.02 5.57
CA ARG A 94 16.93 5.63 5.04
C ARG A 94 17.68 4.67 5.97
N GLU A 95 18.51 5.18 6.87
CA GLU A 95 19.32 4.36 7.78
C GLU A 95 18.71 4.23 9.19
N ALA A 96 17.59 4.89 9.45
CA ALA A 96 16.94 4.92 10.76
C ALA A 96 16.21 3.62 11.11
N PHE A 97 16.85 2.46 10.93
CA PHE A 97 16.34 1.18 11.35
C PHE A 97 16.53 0.96 12.85
N GLY A 98 15.47 0.51 13.51
CA GLY A 98 15.48 0.08 14.90
C GLY A 98 15.13 -1.39 15.01
N ALA A 99 15.91 -2.15 15.79
CA ALA A 99 15.64 -3.55 16.05
C ALA A 99 14.33 -3.73 16.82
N LEU A 100 13.57 -4.77 16.45
CA LEU A 100 12.38 -5.17 17.17
C LEU A 100 12.68 -6.36 18.09
N PRO A 101 12.09 -6.42 19.29
CA PRO A 101 12.47 -7.40 20.31
C PRO A 101 11.88 -8.80 20.06
N GLY A 102 10.87 -8.91 19.21
CA GLY A 102 10.15 -10.15 18.96
C GLY A 102 10.71 -10.97 17.81
N ASP A 103 10.16 -12.16 17.65
CA ASP A 103 10.38 -12.99 16.47
C ASP A 103 9.83 -12.30 15.20
N SER A 104 10.53 -12.44 14.10
CA SER A 104 10.26 -11.72 12.84
C SER A 104 8.81 -11.94 12.33
N LEU A 105 8.29 -13.16 12.42
CA LEU A 105 6.92 -13.46 11.97
C LEU A 105 5.87 -12.87 12.93
N ALA A 106 6.15 -12.87 14.22
CA ALA A 106 5.26 -12.27 15.21
C ALA A 106 5.21 -10.74 15.06
N GLU A 107 6.36 -10.11 14.84
CA GLU A 107 6.44 -8.66 14.63
C GLU A 107 5.80 -8.26 13.27
N LEU A 108 6.00 -9.04 12.22
CA LEU A 108 5.33 -8.81 10.95
C LEU A 108 3.81 -8.90 11.08
N ARG A 109 3.29 -9.90 11.82
CA ARG A 109 1.84 -10.03 12.06
C ARG A 109 1.29 -8.82 12.79
N ARG A 110 1.95 -8.36 13.85
CA ARG A 110 1.55 -7.13 14.58
C ARG A 110 1.56 -5.91 13.66
N LEU A 111 2.58 -5.81 12.79
CA LEU A 111 2.66 -4.71 11.82
C LEU A 111 1.48 -4.75 10.85
N VAL A 112 1.18 -5.91 10.25
CA VAL A 112 0.03 -6.09 9.34
C VAL A 112 -1.28 -5.71 10.03
N GLU A 113 -1.50 -6.18 11.26
CA GLU A 113 -2.69 -5.85 12.05
C GLU A 113 -2.79 -4.34 12.33
N SER A 114 -1.66 -3.68 12.62
CA SER A 114 -1.62 -2.23 12.87
C SER A 114 -1.84 -1.37 11.62
N CYS A 115 -1.57 -1.93 10.44
CA CYS A 115 -1.75 -1.25 9.16
C CYS A 115 -3.12 -1.56 8.52
N HIS A 116 -3.97 -2.33 9.19
CA HIS A 116 -5.29 -2.67 8.64
C HIS A 116 -6.15 -1.42 8.45
N ILE A 117 -6.78 -1.34 7.29
CA ILE A 117 -7.74 -0.28 6.95
C ILE A 117 -8.94 -0.89 6.24
N ASP A 118 -10.12 -0.40 6.54
CA ASP A 118 -11.34 -0.80 5.85
C ASP A 118 -11.35 -0.22 4.43
N VAL A 119 -11.38 -1.12 3.44
CA VAL A 119 -11.43 -0.72 2.04
C VAL A 119 -12.89 -0.48 1.64
N PRO A 120 -13.23 0.72 1.12
CA PRO A 120 -14.57 1.00 0.63
C PRO A 120 -15.02 -0.01 -0.44
N PRO A 121 -16.32 -0.37 -0.48
CA PRO A 121 -16.81 -1.42 -1.40
C PRO A 121 -16.70 -1.06 -2.89
N GLU A 122 -16.52 0.21 -3.22
CA GLU A 122 -16.30 0.71 -4.57
C GLU A 122 -14.86 0.52 -5.07
N LEU A 123 -13.94 0.16 -4.19
CA LEU A 123 -12.54 -0.10 -4.51
C LEU A 123 -12.23 -1.60 -4.56
N PRO A 124 -11.15 -1.99 -5.25
CA PRO A 124 -10.66 -3.37 -5.19
C PRO A 124 -10.35 -3.78 -3.75
N GLN A 125 -10.95 -4.86 -3.28
CA GLN A 125 -10.75 -5.36 -1.91
C GLN A 125 -9.33 -5.91 -1.66
N ALA A 126 -8.53 -6.09 -2.72
CA ALA A 126 -7.14 -6.50 -2.65
C ALA A 126 -6.17 -5.33 -2.30
N LEU A 127 -6.67 -4.11 -2.13
CA LEU A 127 -5.84 -2.99 -1.68
C LEU A 127 -5.25 -3.30 -0.30
N ALA A 128 -3.94 -3.17 -0.21
CA ALA A 128 -3.18 -3.41 1.02
C ALA A 128 -2.39 -2.16 1.40
N CYS A 129 -2.30 -1.92 2.70
CA CYS A 129 -1.47 -0.83 3.23
C CYS A 129 0.00 -1.26 3.39
N LEU A 130 0.25 -2.56 3.49
CA LEU A 130 1.58 -3.15 3.63
C LEU A 130 1.82 -4.13 2.49
N VAL A 131 2.91 -3.95 1.76
CA VAL A 131 3.33 -4.80 0.65
C VAL A 131 4.78 -5.22 0.83
N GLY A 132 5.11 -6.46 0.52
CA GLY A 132 6.46 -6.98 0.65
C GLY A 132 6.66 -8.30 -0.08
N HIS A 133 7.84 -8.86 0.09
CA HIS A 133 8.20 -10.16 -0.45
C HIS A 133 9.00 -10.98 0.57
N PHE A 134 8.98 -12.28 0.39
CA PHE A 134 9.82 -13.24 1.08
C PHE A 134 10.80 -13.83 0.08
N GLY A 135 12.06 -13.93 0.45
CA GLY A 135 13.15 -14.51 -0.34
C GLY A 135 13.99 -15.47 0.46
#